data_ccc839335e236c720cf1e6a41d2aee59
#
_entry.id   ccc839335e236c720cf1e6a41d2aee59
#
_cell.length_a   1.000
_cell.length_b   1.000
_cell.length_c   1.000
_cell.angle_alpha   90.00
_cell.angle_beta   90.00
_cell.angle_gamma   90.00
#
_symmetry.space_group_name_H-M   'P 1'
#
loop_
_entity.id
_entity.type
_entity.pdbx_description
1 polymer ?
#
loop_
_entity_poly.entity_id
_entity_poly.type
_entity_poly.pdbx_seq_one_letter_code
_entity_poly.pdbx_strand_id
1 'polypeptide(L)'
;MKVLVTGAGGMVGSHMVELLYDRGDDVIGIWHKNKKNIEQIAKPIKFTQCDLRYGYGIDDIIMENMPEQIYHLAAQSYPTVSWVSPAETIDVNINGQVAVYEAIKKARKYKDSSYDPMVVVACSSAEYGQTLNELDDPYVLETAELKPLHPYGVSKVGQDLLAFQYFMNDHIRCIRARIFNSTGTRKVNDVTSDFTKRAVEAEKTGVYELRCGNLETRRAIMDQRDLVHALMLLADKGKAGDVYNISSEHIYQMEDIVKMIEKAIGHELKRNIDPALIRPTDERIIVGNVEKLKADTGWKQEISMEQTISDMLEYWRNH
;
A
#
# COMPACT_ATOMS: atom_id res chain seq x y z
N MET A 1 7.67 -3.92 -21.08
CA MET A 1 6.25 -4.24 -21.29
C MET A 1 5.41 -3.00 -21.03
N LYS A 2 4.13 -3.01 -21.44
CA LYS A 2 3.23 -1.89 -21.13
C LYS A 2 2.51 -2.14 -19.80
N VAL A 3 2.60 -1.18 -18.89
CA VAL A 3 2.13 -1.34 -17.51
C VAL A 3 1.22 -0.20 -17.10
N LEU A 4 0.09 -0.53 -16.46
CA LEU A 4 -0.85 0.43 -15.91
C LEU A 4 -0.78 0.42 -14.38
N VAL A 5 -0.62 1.60 -13.77
CA VAL A 5 -0.66 1.79 -12.31
C VAL A 5 -1.80 2.72 -11.95
N THR A 6 -2.85 2.20 -11.33
CA THR A 6 -3.89 3.04 -10.74
C THR A 6 -3.45 3.52 -9.36
N GLY A 7 -3.86 4.73 -8.96
CA GLY A 7 -3.41 5.30 -7.69
C GLY A 7 -1.96 5.81 -7.72
N ALA A 8 -1.43 6.15 -8.89
CA ALA A 8 -0.08 6.66 -9.09
C ALA A 8 0.24 7.94 -8.28
N GLY A 9 -0.77 8.72 -7.88
CA GLY A 9 -0.60 9.89 -6.99
C GLY A 9 -0.40 9.54 -5.51
N GLY A 10 -0.60 8.29 -5.12
CA GLY A 10 -0.35 7.78 -3.77
C GLY A 10 1.14 7.53 -3.50
N MET A 11 1.48 7.23 -2.22
CA MET A 11 2.86 6.91 -1.85
C MET A 11 3.37 5.69 -2.60
N VAL A 12 2.71 4.53 -2.48
CA VAL A 12 3.13 3.29 -3.16
C VAL A 12 3.11 3.45 -4.67
N GLY A 13 2.04 4.04 -5.22
CA GLY A 13 1.89 4.22 -6.67
C GLY A 13 2.97 5.11 -7.29
N SER A 14 3.39 6.18 -6.61
CA SER A 14 4.44 7.08 -7.11
C SER A 14 5.82 6.41 -7.14
N HIS A 15 6.14 5.56 -6.16
CA HIS A 15 7.37 4.76 -6.19
C HIS A 15 7.28 3.61 -7.21
N MET A 16 6.09 3.01 -7.36
CA MET A 16 5.85 1.95 -8.34
C MET A 16 6.13 2.43 -9.77
N VAL A 17 5.59 3.58 -10.17
CA VAL A 17 5.79 4.09 -11.53
C VAL A 17 7.25 4.44 -11.83
N GLU A 18 8.00 4.91 -10.82
CA GLU A 18 9.44 5.19 -10.98
C GLU A 18 10.25 3.90 -11.16
N LEU A 19 10.01 2.88 -10.33
CA LEU A 19 10.73 1.61 -10.40
C LEU A 19 10.39 0.82 -11.67
N LEU A 20 9.14 0.84 -12.12
CA LEU A 20 8.74 0.26 -13.39
C LEU A 20 9.41 0.96 -14.58
N TYR A 21 9.48 2.29 -14.55
CA TYR A 21 10.19 3.06 -15.57
C TYR A 21 11.69 2.71 -15.61
N ASP A 22 12.33 2.58 -14.42
CA ASP A 22 13.75 2.19 -14.33
C ASP A 22 13.98 0.76 -14.83
N ARG A 23 12.99 -0.11 -14.69
CA ARG A 23 13.02 -1.46 -15.30
C ARG A 23 12.93 -1.42 -16.83
N GLY A 24 12.58 -0.29 -17.43
CA GLY A 24 12.44 -0.10 -18.88
C GLY A 24 11.02 -0.36 -19.41
N ASP A 25 10.01 -0.28 -18.55
CA ASP A 25 8.62 -0.44 -18.94
C ASP A 25 8.02 0.85 -19.54
N ASP A 26 7.01 0.67 -20.40
CA ASP A 26 6.12 1.74 -20.86
C ASP A 26 5.00 1.94 -19.83
N VAL A 27 5.17 2.93 -18.95
CA VAL A 27 4.36 3.10 -17.75
C VAL A 27 3.27 4.15 -17.95
N ILE A 28 2.04 3.78 -17.60
CA ILE A 28 0.89 4.67 -17.56
C ILE A 28 0.42 4.77 -16.10
N GLY A 29 0.47 5.98 -15.53
CA GLY A 29 0.00 6.26 -14.18
C GLY A 29 -1.39 6.91 -14.18
N ILE A 30 -2.34 6.34 -13.41
CA ILE A 30 -3.64 6.98 -13.16
C ILE A 30 -3.63 7.61 -11.77
N TRP A 31 -4.05 8.87 -11.70
CA TRP A 31 -4.27 9.61 -10.46
C TRP A 31 -5.67 10.24 -10.44
N HIS A 32 -6.17 10.62 -9.25
CA HIS A 32 -7.50 11.23 -9.13
C HIS A 32 -7.45 12.64 -8.52
N LYS A 33 -7.32 12.78 -7.18
CA LYS A 33 -7.41 14.08 -6.47
C LYS A 33 -6.05 14.70 -6.19
N ASN A 34 -5.06 13.91 -5.81
CA ASN A 34 -3.76 14.40 -5.34
C ASN A 34 -2.64 14.06 -6.32
N LYS A 35 -1.94 15.07 -6.80
CA LYS A 35 -0.81 14.92 -7.71
C LYS A 35 0.54 15.31 -7.10
N LYS A 36 0.60 15.70 -5.82
CA LYS A 36 1.83 16.17 -5.17
C LYS A 36 3.01 15.20 -5.32
N ASN A 37 2.76 13.89 -5.21
CA ASN A 37 3.82 12.90 -5.38
C ASN A 37 4.23 12.73 -6.84
N ILE A 38 3.30 12.92 -7.80
CA ILE A 38 3.59 12.87 -9.24
C ILE A 38 4.46 14.06 -9.65
N GLU A 39 4.21 15.23 -9.10
CA GLU A 39 4.98 16.46 -9.39
C GLU A 39 6.45 16.36 -8.94
N GLN A 40 6.78 15.43 -8.07
CA GLN A 40 8.14 15.13 -7.64
C GLN A 40 8.88 14.15 -8.59
N ILE A 41 8.17 13.54 -9.54
CA ILE A 41 8.74 12.55 -10.46
C ILE A 41 9.34 13.28 -11.66
N ALA A 42 10.67 13.23 -11.77
CA ALA A 42 11.39 13.84 -12.89
C ALA A 42 11.39 13.00 -14.19
N LYS A 43 10.83 11.78 -14.15
CA LYS A 43 10.82 10.84 -15.26
C LYS A 43 9.68 11.13 -16.24
N PRO A 44 9.85 10.93 -17.55
CA PRO A 44 8.84 11.22 -18.57
C PRO A 44 7.76 10.12 -18.62
N ILE A 45 7.02 9.95 -17.53
CA ILE A 45 5.94 8.98 -17.39
C ILE A 45 4.62 9.62 -17.83
N LYS A 46 3.78 8.87 -18.56
CA LYS A 46 2.44 9.32 -18.96
C LYS A 46 1.50 9.24 -17.76
N PHE A 47 0.95 10.38 -17.32
CA PHE A 47 -0.05 10.43 -16.26
C PHE A 47 -1.40 10.89 -16.79
N THR A 48 -2.47 10.19 -16.38
CA THR A 48 -3.85 10.52 -16.73
C THR A 48 -4.70 10.68 -15.47
N GLN A 49 -5.50 11.73 -15.41
CA GLN A 49 -6.47 11.89 -14.34
C GLN A 49 -7.73 11.08 -14.65
N CYS A 50 -8.14 10.21 -13.71
CA CYS A 50 -9.34 9.40 -13.86
C CYS A 50 -9.93 9.06 -12.48
N ASP A 51 -11.24 9.24 -12.33
CA ASP A 51 -12.01 8.73 -11.20
C ASP A 51 -12.61 7.36 -11.56
N LEU A 52 -12.07 6.31 -10.97
CA LEU A 52 -12.47 4.94 -11.29
C LEU A 52 -13.91 4.61 -10.92
N ARG A 53 -14.55 5.38 -10.01
CA ARG A 53 -15.93 5.13 -9.58
C ARG A 53 -16.95 5.21 -10.72
N TYR A 54 -16.67 6.01 -11.71
CA TYR A 54 -17.61 6.26 -12.81
C TYR A 54 -17.38 5.39 -14.05
N GLY A 55 -16.35 4.53 -14.05
CA GLY A 55 -16.03 3.60 -15.16
C GLY A 55 -15.61 4.30 -16.48
N TYR A 56 -15.99 5.56 -16.68
CA TYR A 56 -15.58 6.32 -17.84
C TYR A 56 -14.09 6.67 -17.74
N GLY A 57 -13.39 6.56 -18.83
CA GLY A 57 -11.95 6.84 -18.89
C GLY A 57 -11.07 5.62 -18.62
N ILE A 58 -11.38 4.75 -17.65
CA ILE A 58 -10.60 3.51 -17.46
C ILE A 58 -10.81 2.53 -18.63
N ASP A 59 -12.04 2.48 -19.17
CA ASP A 59 -12.35 1.69 -20.37
C ASP A 59 -11.47 2.11 -21.54
N ASP A 60 -11.43 3.42 -21.83
CA ASP A 60 -10.64 3.97 -22.93
C ASP A 60 -9.15 3.75 -22.70
N ILE A 61 -8.65 4.01 -21.48
CA ILE A 61 -7.24 3.82 -21.14
C ILE A 61 -6.81 2.36 -21.35
N ILE A 62 -7.59 1.40 -20.90
CA ILE A 62 -7.28 -0.03 -21.06
C ILE A 62 -7.39 -0.44 -22.53
N MET A 63 -8.47 -0.05 -23.24
CA MET A 63 -8.66 -0.38 -24.63
C MET A 63 -7.61 0.24 -25.57
N GLU A 64 -7.18 1.46 -25.32
CA GLU A 64 -6.17 2.13 -26.15
C GLU A 64 -4.76 1.56 -25.92
N ASN A 65 -4.45 1.21 -24.67
CA ASN A 65 -3.09 0.87 -24.30
C ASN A 65 -2.85 -0.64 -24.17
N MET A 66 -3.87 -1.45 -23.89
CA MET A 66 -3.78 -2.91 -23.72
C MET A 66 -2.62 -3.32 -22.80
N PRO A 67 -2.57 -2.82 -21.53
CA PRO A 67 -1.44 -3.09 -20.63
C PRO A 67 -1.31 -4.58 -20.30
N GLU A 68 -0.09 -5.08 -20.31
CA GLU A 68 0.24 -6.48 -19.98
C GLU A 68 0.18 -6.75 -18.48
N GLN A 69 0.47 -5.71 -17.67
CA GLN A 69 0.35 -5.75 -16.22
C GLN A 69 -0.45 -4.53 -15.72
N ILE A 70 -1.29 -4.75 -14.72
CA ILE A 70 -2.09 -3.71 -14.07
C ILE A 70 -1.86 -3.79 -12.56
N TYR A 71 -1.28 -2.74 -11.97
CA TYR A 71 -1.17 -2.61 -10.53
C TYR A 71 -2.33 -1.74 -10.03
N HIS A 72 -3.35 -2.40 -9.45
CA HIS A 72 -4.52 -1.71 -8.92
C HIS A 72 -4.27 -1.26 -7.48
N LEU A 73 -3.68 -0.06 -7.33
CA LEU A 73 -3.33 0.55 -6.04
C LEU A 73 -4.27 1.70 -5.64
N ALA A 74 -5.18 2.08 -6.53
CA ALA A 74 -6.17 3.13 -6.26
C ALA A 74 -7.15 2.69 -5.17
N ALA A 75 -7.20 3.44 -4.08
CA ALA A 75 -8.11 3.20 -2.97
C ALA A 75 -8.26 4.44 -2.08
N GLN A 76 -9.37 4.54 -1.34
CA GLN A 76 -9.41 5.27 -0.09
C GLN A 76 -8.71 4.39 0.96
N SER A 77 -7.50 4.77 1.40
CA SER A 77 -6.59 3.92 2.17
C SER A 77 -6.45 4.29 3.66
N TYR A 78 -7.26 5.24 4.15
CA TYR A 78 -7.19 5.70 5.53
C TYR A 78 -8.33 5.12 6.38
N PRO A 79 -8.03 4.22 7.36
CA PRO A 79 -9.05 3.69 8.27
C PRO A 79 -9.84 4.79 9.00
N THR A 80 -9.17 5.86 9.44
CA THR A 80 -9.82 6.98 10.12
C THR A 80 -10.86 7.67 9.25
N VAL A 81 -10.60 7.85 7.97
CA VAL A 81 -11.56 8.44 7.01
C VAL A 81 -12.75 7.51 6.78
N SER A 82 -12.53 6.18 6.82
CA SER A 82 -13.62 5.22 6.60
C SER A 82 -14.71 5.26 7.67
N TRP A 83 -14.41 5.70 8.89
CA TRP A 83 -15.40 5.91 9.94
C TRP A 83 -16.29 7.13 9.66
N VAL A 84 -15.75 8.17 9.04
CA VAL A 84 -16.47 9.40 8.70
C VAL A 84 -17.24 9.24 7.39
N SER A 85 -16.67 8.55 6.42
CA SER A 85 -17.22 8.38 5.07
C SER A 85 -17.20 6.90 4.64
N PRO A 86 -17.97 6.02 5.31
CA PRO A 86 -17.96 4.59 4.98
C PRO A 86 -18.48 4.30 3.57
N ALA A 87 -19.53 4.98 3.13
CA ALA A 87 -20.11 4.82 1.79
C ALA A 87 -19.11 5.20 0.68
N GLU A 88 -18.42 6.34 0.82
CA GLU A 88 -17.36 6.73 -0.13
C GLU A 88 -16.21 5.72 -0.14
N THR A 89 -15.83 5.18 1.03
CA THR A 89 -14.78 4.17 1.12
C THR A 89 -15.15 2.89 0.37
N ILE A 90 -16.38 2.40 0.53
CA ILE A 90 -16.90 1.23 -0.18
C ILE A 90 -16.95 1.51 -1.68
N ASP A 91 -17.50 2.65 -2.08
CA ASP A 91 -17.66 3.04 -3.48
C ASP A 91 -16.30 3.13 -4.21
N VAL A 92 -15.34 3.85 -3.62
CA VAL A 92 -14.00 4.00 -4.21
C VAL A 92 -13.30 2.65 -4.34
N ASN A 93 -13.32 1.84 -3.28
CA ASN A 93 -12.50 0.62 -3.23
C ASN A 93 -13.15 -0.53 -4.01
N ILE A 94 -14.45 -0.72 -3.90
CA ILE A 94 -15.15 -1.83 -4.56
C ILE A 94 -15.52 -1.48 -6.00
N ASN A 95 -16.29 -0.41 -6.22
CA ASN A 95 -16.73 -0.04 -7.57
C ASN A 95 -15.55 0.38 -8.47
N GLY A 96 -14.51 1.04 -7.90
CA GLY A 96 -13.29 1.32 -8.64
C GLY A 96 -12.57 0.08 -9.15
N GLN A 97 -12.57 -1.00 -8.38
CA GLN A 97 -11.99 -2.28 -8.82
C GLN A 97 -12.86 -2.98 -9.85
N VAL A 98 -14.19 -2.98 -9.67
CA VAL A 98 -15.15 -3.51 -10.67
C VAL A 98 -14.93 -2.81 -12.01
N ALA A 99 -14.76 -1.49 -12.03
CA ALA A 99 -14.52 -0.74 -13.26
C ALA A 99 -13.27 -1.22 -14.02
N VAL A 100 -12.17 -1.53 -13.31
CA VAL A 100 -10.95 -2.09 -13.93
C VAL A 100 -11.22 -3.45 -14.57
N TYR A 101 -11.90 -4.35 -13.88
CA TYR A 101 -12.19 -5.68 -14.41
C TYR A 101 -13.18 -5.65 -15.58
N GLU A 102 -14.23 -4.83 -15.50
CA GLU A 102 -15.18 -4.67 -16.60
C GLU A 102 -14.52 -4.03 -17.84
N ALA A 103 -13.55 -3.12 -17.64
CA ALA A 103 -12.74 -2.57 -18.73
C ALA A 103 -11.89 -3.66 -19.43
N ILE A 104 -11.30 -4.59 -18.67
CA ILE A 104 -10.59 -5.75 -19.24
C ILE A 104 -11.55 -6.63 -20.06
N LYS A 105 -12.75 -6.91 -19.54
CA LYS A 105 -13.77 -7.69 -20.27
C LYS A 105 -14.21 -7.00 -21.55
N LYS A 106 -14.38 -5.67 -21.52
CA LYS A 106 -14.69 -4.88 -22.72
C LYS A 106 -13.55 -4.95 -23.74
N ALA A 107 -12.29 -4.83 -23.30
CA ALA A 107 -11.13 -4.96 -24.17
C ALA A 107 -11.08 -6.34 -24.85
N ARG A 108 -11.32 -7.42 -24.09
CA ARG A 108 -11.47 -8.78 -24.65
C ARG A 108 -12.58 -8.87 -25.69
N LYS A 109 -13.72 -8.24 -25.44
CA LYS A 109 -14.90 -8.31 -26.32
C LYS A 109 -14.74 -7.50 -27.62
N TYR A 110 -14.13 -6.32 -27.53
CA TYR A 110 -14.19 -5.35 -28.64
C TYR A 110 -12.84 -5.07 -29.31
N LYS A 111 -11.72 -5.46 -28.70
CA LYS A 111 -10.37 -5.23 -29.25
C LYS A 111 -9.64 -6.53 -29.56
N ASP A 112 -9.41 -7.37 -28.56
CA ASP A 112 -8.63 -8.59 -28.69
C ASP A 112 -9.13 -9.64 -27.69
N SER A 113 -9.75 -10.70 -28.19
CA SER A 113 -10.29 -11.78 -27.37
C SER A 113 -9.22 -12.58 -26.60
N SER A 114 -7.95 -12.47 -26.99
CA SER A 114 -6.80 -13.09 -26.33
C SER A 114 -6.17 -12.22 -25.24
N TYR A 115 -6.65 -10.98 -25.04
CA TYR A 115 -6.12 -10.06 -24.05
C TYR A 115 -6.21 -10.63 -22.63
N ASP A 116 -5.06 -10.83 -21.99
CA ASP A 116 -4.95 -11.50 -20.70
C ASP A 116 -3.91 -10.85 -19.78
N PRO A 117 -4.20 -9.64 -19.26
CA PRO A 117 -3.27 -8.95 -18.37
C PRO A 117 -3.17 -9.63 -17.00
N MET A 118 -2.00 -9.53 -16.36
CA MET A 118 -1.86 -9.83 -14.93
C MET A 118 -2.30 -8.62 -14.11
N VAL A 119 -3.25 -8.79 -13.19
CA VAL A 119 -3.73 -7.73 -12.28
C VAL A 119 -3.24 -8.01 -10.86
N VAL A 120 -2.44 -7.12 -10.29
CA VAL A 120 -2.07 -7.17 -8.87
C VAL A 120 -2.94 -6.18 -8.11
N VAL A 121 -3.75 -6.70 -7.18
CA VAL A 121 -4.68 -5.91 -6.37
C VAL A 121 -4.10 -5.64 -4.99
N ALA A 122 -4.01 -4.37 -4.61
CA ALA A 122 -3.62 -3.98 -3.27
C ALA A 122 -4.74 -4.24 -2.26
N CYS A 123 -4.70 -5.39 -1.63
CA CYS A 123 -5.46 -5.79 -0.45
C CYS A 123 -4.79 -5.26 0.83
N SER A 124 -5.18 -5.72 2.02
CA SER A 124 -4.67 -5.14 3.28
C SER A 124 -4.68 -6.13 4.44
N SER A 125 -3.70 -6.01 5.35
CA SER A 125 -3.73 -6.68 6.67
C SER A 125 -4.97 -6.33 7.51
N ALA A 126 -5.60 -5.18 7.24
CA ALA A 126 -6.83 -4.75 7.90
C ALA A 126 -8.03 -5.70 7.67
N GLU A 127 -7.93 -6.60 6.70
CA GLU A 127 -8.91 -7.65 6.44
C GLU A 127 -8.95 -8.69 7.57
N TYR A 128 -7.82 -9.00 8.18
CA TYR A 128 -7.73 -9.93 9.30
C TYR A 128 -8.39 -9.36 10.57
N GLY A 129 -8.19 -8.08 10.86
CA GLY A 129 -8.83 -7.36 11.96
C GLY A 129 -8.71 -8.09 13.29
N GLN A 130 -9.85 -8.50 13.87
CA GLN A 130 -9.91 -9.17 15.18
C GLN A 130 -9.09 -10.48 15.22
N THR A 131 -8.93 -11.17 14.11
CA THR A 131 -8.13 -12.41 14.05
C THR A 131 -6.69 -12.20 14.51
N LEU A 132 -6.09 -11.02 14.24
CA LEU A 132 -4.73 -10.69 14.71
C LEU A 132 -4.58 -10.69 16.24
N ASN A 133 -5.68 -10.46 16.98
CA ASN A 133 -5.69 -10.48 18.44
C ASN A 133 -5.99 -11.88 19.03
N GLU A 134 -6.47 -12.81 18.21
CA GLU A 134 -6.91 -14.15 18.63
C GLU A 134 -5.85 -15.23 18.37
N LEU A 135 -4.81 -14.93 17.61
CA LEU A 135 -3.75 -15.88 17.27
C LEU A 135 -2.72 -16.03 18.40
N ASP A 136 -2.36 -17.26 18.71
CA ASP A 136 -1.23 -17.58 19.59
C ASP A 136 0.12 -17.24 18.93
N ASP A 137 0.28 -17.60 17.64
CA ASP A 137 1.40 -17.17 16.80
C ASP A 137 1.02 -15.87 16.09
N PRO A 138 1.74 -14.75 16.31
CA PRO A 138 1.40 -13.48 15.72
C PRO A 138 1.59 -13.41 14.18
N TYR A 139 2.31 -14.36 13.57
CA TYR A 139 2.55 -14.40 12.13
C TYR A 139 1.34 -14.98 11.37
N VAL A 140 0.38 -14.10 11.04
CA VAL A 140 -0.87 -14.53 10.41
C VAL A 140 -0.63 -15.12 9.01
N LEU A 141 -1.25 -16.27 8.75
CA LEU A 141 -1.25 -16.94 7.45
C LEU A 141 -2.36 -16.39 6.55
N GLU A 142 -2.21 -16.55 5.23
CA GLU A 142 -3.23 -16.15 4.24
C GLU A 142 -4.55 -16.92 4.39
N THR A 143 -4.52 -18.09 5.02
CA THR A 143 -5.69 -18.94 5.29
C THR A 143 -6.48 -18.53 6.53
N ALA A 144 -6.00 -17.57 7.32
CA ALA A 144 -6.67 -17.11 8.52
C ALA A 144 -8.00 -16.41 8.20
N GLU A 145 -8.95 -16.46 9.12
CA GLU A 145 -10.25 -15.82 8.97
C GLU A 145 -10.12 -14.31 8.82
N LEU A 146 -11.01 -13.72 8.02
CA LEU A 146 -11.11 -12.28 7.80
C LEU A 146 -12.20 -11.71 8.72
N LYS A 147 -11.79 -10.96 9.75
CA LYS A 147 -12.67 -10.35 10.77
C LYS A 147 -12.42 -8.83 10.86
N PRO A 148 -12.66 -8.05 9.78
CA PRO A 148 -12.32 -6.64 9.74
C PRO A 148 -13.06 -5.84 10.82
N LEU A 149 -12.35 -4.88 11.45
CA LEU A 149 -12.87 -4.10 12.58
C LEU A 149 -13.38 -2.70 12.19
N HIS A 150 -13.23 -2.30 10.93
CA HIS A 150 -13.64 -0.96 10.45
C HIS A 150 -14.03 -0.98 8.96
N PRO A 151 -14.78 0.03 8.46
CA PRO A 151 -15.29 0.03 7.08
C PRO A 151 -14.22 -0.08 5.99
N TYR A 152 -13.02 0.46 6.22
CA TYR A 152 -11.89 0.25 5.32
C TYR A 152 -11.51 -1.23 5.20
N GLY A 153 -11.37 -1.93 6.32
CA GLY A 153 -11.09 -3.38 6.32
C GLY A 153 -12.16 -4.17 5.57
N VAL A 154 -13.45 -3.86 5.80
CA VAL A 154 -14.58 -4.46 5.07
C VAL A 154 -14.46 -4.22 3.56
N SER A 155 -14.11 -3.00 3.14
CA SER A 155 -13.92 -2.70 1.72
C SER A 155 -12.76 -3.49 1.10
N LYS A 156 -11.70 -3.76 1.89
CA LYS A 156 -10.55 -4.56 1.43
C LYS A 156 -10.91 -6.04 1.29
N VAL A 157 -11.68 -6.61 2.22
CA VAL A 157 -12.27 -7.95 2.07
C VAL A 157 -13.11 -8.02 0.80
N GLY A 158 -13.92 -6.99 0.52
CA GLY A 158 -14.69 -6.90 -0.72
C GLY A 158 -13.79 -6.92 -1.97
N GLN A 159 -12.68 -6.18 -1.97
CA GLN A 159 -11.71 -6.19 -3.08
C GLN A 159 -11.03 -7.55 -3.25
N ASP A 160 -10.62 -8.20 -2.15
CA ASP A 160 -9.99 -9.52 -2.15
C ASP A 160 -10.95 -10.57 -2.77
N LEU A 161 -12.19 -10.62 -2.31
CA LEU A 161 -13.19 -11.58 -2.78
C LEU A 161 -13.65 -11.30 -4.22
N LEU A 162 -13.77 -10.04 -4.62
CA LEU A 162 -14.05 -9.68 -6.02
C LEU A 162 -12.93 -10.15 -6.94
N ALA A 163 -11.67 -9.94 -6.58
CA ALA A 163 -10.55 -10.42 -7.36
C ALA A 163 -10.60 -11.95 -7.55
N PHE A 164 -10.90 -12.69 -6.49
CA PHE A 164 -11.09 -14.13 -6.56
C PHE A 164 -12.26 -14.53 -7.48
N GLN A 165 -13.42 -13.84 -7.37
CA GLN A 165 -14.59 -14.10 -8.20
C GLN A 165 -14.29 -13.88 -9.69
N TYR A 166 -13.64 -12.75 -10.05
CA TYR A 166 -13.29 -12.46 -11.46
C TYR A 166 -12.25 -13.44 -12.01
N PHE A 167 -11.36 -13.95 -11.17
CA PHE A 167 -10.45 -15.03 -11.57
C PHE A 167 -11.21 -16.32 -11.90
N MET A 168 -12.11 -16.73 -11.00
CA MET A 168 -12.84 -18.02 -11.16
C MET A 168 -13.84 -18.02 -12.30
N ASN A 169 -14.57 -16.92 -12.48
CA ASN A 169 -15.71 -16.91 -13.44
C ASN A 169 -15.38 -16.23 -14.78
N ASP A 170 -14.55 -15.18 -14.74
CA ASP A 170 -14.22 -14.40 -15.94
C ASP A 170 -12.79 -14.69 -16.45
N HIS A 171 -12.08 -15.58 -15.78
CA HIS A 171 -10.69 -15.97 -16.09
C HIS A 171 -9.76 -14.78 -16.24
N ILE A 172 -9.93 -13.74 -15.39
CA ILE A 172 -9.01 -12.63 -15.31
C ILE A 172 -7.88 -13.00 -14.35
N ARG A 173 -6.66 -13.05 -14.87
CA ARG A 173 -5.48 -13.36 -14.06
C ARG A 173 -5.28 -12.25 -13.03
N CYS A 174 -5.39 -12.57 -11.75
CA CYS A 174 -5.19 -11.62 -10.69
C CYS A 174 -4.45 -12.22 -9.49
N ILE A 175 -3.76 -11.37 -8.73
CA ILE A 175 -3.09 -11.70 -7.48
C ILE A 175 -3.60 -10.73 -6.42
N ARG A 176 -3.96 -11.26 -5.26
CA ARG A 176 -4.44 -10.53 -4.10
C ARG A 176 -3.29 -10.29 -3.14
N ALA A 177 -2.80 -9.06 -3.07
CA ALA A 177 -1.65 -8.69 -2.25
C ALA A 177 -2.11 -8.06 -0.93
N ARG A 178 -2.14 -8.82 0.17
CA ARG A 178 -2.48 -8.33 1.52
C ARG A 178 -1.29 -7.61 2.13
N ILE A 179 -1.29 -6.30 1.98
CA ILE A 179 -0.20 -5.42 2.37
C ILE A 179 -0.30 -5.10 3.86
N PHE A 180 0.79 -5.33 4.57
CA PHE A 180 1.00 -4.92 5.96
C PHE A 180 1.59 -3.51 6.04
N ASN A 181 2.06 -3.08 7.22
CA ASN A 181 2.53 -1.72 7.39
C ASN A 181 3.77 -1.45 6.54
N SER A 182 3.74 -0.36 5.81
CA SER A 182 4.89 0.17 5.06
C SER A 182 5.04 1.65 5.29
N THR A 183 6.26 2.14 5.27
CA THR A 183 6.60 3.55 5.44
C THR A 183 7.70 3.98 4.49
N GLY A 184 8.03 5.28 4.47
CA GLY A 184 9.10 5.82 3.66
C GLY A 184 8.77 7.22 3.15
N THR A 185 9.57 7.71 2.22
CA THR A 185 9.39 9.04 1.60
C THR A 185 8.00 9.17 0.94
N ARG A 186 7.46 10.38 0.87
CA ARG A 186 6.11 10.69 0.35
C ARG A 186 4.95 10.10 1.16
N LYS A 187 5.22 9.34 2.24
CA LYS A 187 4.18 8.84 3.14
C LYS A 187 3.67 9.96 4.03
N VAL A 188 2.36 10.00 4.23
CA VAL A 188 1.69 10.91 5.17
C VAL A 188 0.67 10.13 5.99
N ASN A 189 0.33 10.67 7.16
CA ASN A 189 -0.72 10.12 8.05
C ASN A 189 -0.42 8.69 8.57
N ASP A 190 0.84 8.36 8.79
CA ASP A 190 1.25 7.20 9.58
C ASP A 190 2.23 7.61 10.69
N VAL A 191 2.40 6.72 11.66
CA VAL A 191 3.17 6.99 12.88
C VAL A 191 4.64 7.29 12.58
N THR A 192 5.31 6.54 11.71
CA THR A 192 6.73 6.73 11.38
C THR A 192 6.95 8.04 10.62
N SER A 193 6.07 8.33 9.65
CA SER A 193 6.09 9.57 8.88
C SER A 193 5.85 10.80 9.79
N ASP A 194 4.89 10.71 10.70
CA ASP A 194 4.58 11.79 11.63
C ASP A 194 5.76 12.05 12.59
N PHE A 195 6.39 11.00 13.11
CA PHE A 195 7.54 11.11 14.00
C PHE A 195 8.77 11.71 13.30
N THR A 196 9.11 11.25 12.09
CA THR A 196 10.25 11.80 11.33
C THR A 196 10.02 13.25 10.93
N LYS A 197 8.79 13.62 10.53
CA LYS A 197 8.44 15.00 10.23
C LYS A 197 8.58 15.91 11.45
N ARG A 198 8.08 15.48 12.63
CA ARG A 198 8.20 16.24 13.88
C ARG A 198 9.65 16.33 14.36
N ALA A 199 10.45 15.31 14.13
CA ALA A 199 11.88 15.36 14.43
C ALA A 199 12.59 16.44 13.61
N VAL A 200 12.29 16.55 12.31
CA VAL A 200 12.81 17.64 11.46
C VAL A 200 12.30 19.01 11.89
N GLU A 201 11.05 19.11 12.33
CA GLU A 201 10.51 20.35 12.90
C GLU A 201 11.23 20.73 14.21
N ALA A 202 11.54 19.74 15.06
CA ALA A 202 12.32 19.95 16.26
C ALA A 202 13.75 20.45 15.96
N GLU A 203 14.42 19.92 14.94
CA GLU A 203 15.71 20.45 14.47
C GLU A 203 15.62 21.94 14.04
N LYS A 204 14.54 22.33 13.36
CA LYS A 204 14.32 23.71 12.90
C LYS A 204 14.00 24.69 14.05
N THR A 205 13.27 24.23 15.05
CA THR A 205 12.77 25.07 16.15
C THR A 205 13.65 25.05 17.41
N GLY A 206 14.50 24.02 17.57
CA GLY A 206 15.24 23.75 18.80
C GLY A 206 14.38 23.19 19.94
N VAL A 207 13.11 22.83 19.69
CA VAL A 207 12.17 22.26 20.67
C VAL A 207 12.01 20.78 20.42
N TYR A 208 12.73 19.96 21.17
CA TYR A 208 12.79 18.51 21.02
C TYR A 208 11.66 17.80 21.80
N GLU A 209 10.40 17.98 21.37
CA GLU A 209 9.24 17.32 21.94
C GLU A 209 8.51 16.49 20.87
N LEU A 210 8.13 15.25 21.22
CA LEU A 210 7.39 14.35 20.35
C LEU A 210 6.00 14.08 20.92
N ARG A 211 4.96 14.64 20.32
CA ARG A 211 3.57 14.27 20.62
C ARG A 211 3.30 12.88 20.03
N CYS A 212 2.91 11.93 20.86
CA CYS A 212 2.71 10.53 20.48
C CYS A 212 1.53 9.89 21.24
N GLY A 213 1.05 8.76 20.74
CA GLY A 213 0.08 7.89 21.41
C GLY A 213 0.79 6.75 22.17
N ASN A 214 0.23 5.53 22.06
CA ASN A 214 0.81 4.35 22.69
C ASN A 214 2.07 3.88 21.92
N LEU A 215 3.22 3.95 22.56
CA LEU A 215 4.51 3.53 22.01
C LEU A 215 4.84 2.05 22.26
N GLU A 216 3.98 1.31 23.00
CA GLU A 216 4.18 -0.12 23.29
C GLU A 216 3.67 -1.03 22.17
N THR A 217 2.85 -0.51 21.25
CA THR A 217 2.34 -1.28 20.12
C THR A 217 3.47 -1.73 19.20
N ARG A 218 3.33 -2.94 18.64
CA ARG A 218 4.32 -3.57 17.79
C ARG A 218 3.80 -3.74 16.36
N ARG A 219 4.62 -3.40 15.39
CA ARG A 219 4.26 -3.46 13.97
C ARG A 219 5.42 -4.01 13.16
N ALA A 220 5.12 -4.92 12.24
CA ALA A 220 6.02 -5.27 11.16
C ALA A 220 5.95 -4.15 10.11
N ILE A 221 6.95 -3.30 10.06
CA ILE A 221 7.01 -2.15 9.14
C ILE A 221 8.15 -2.34 8.17
N MET A 222 7.86 -2.19 6.86
CA MET A 222 8.88 -2.27 5.81
C MET A 222 9.01 -0.94 5.05
N ASP A 223 10.12 -0.78 4.36
CA ASP A 223 10.29 0.29 3.38
C ASP A 223 9.33 0.12 2.19
N GLN A 224 8.75 1.21 1.68
CA GLN A 224 7.87 1.15 0.52
C GLN A 224 8.58 0.63 -0.75
N ARG A 225 9.91 0.72 -0.86
CA ARG A 225 10.67 0.18 -2.00
C ARG A 225 10.67 -1.35 -1.98
N ASP A 226 10.80 -1.97 -0.79
CA ASP A 226 10.67 -3.43 -0.63
C ASP A 226 9.24 -3.89 -0.92
N LEU A 227 8.23 -3.11 -0.51
CA LEU A 227 6.83 -3.37 -0.86
C LEU A 227 6.61 -3.33 -2.37
N VAL A 228 7.09 -2.28 -3.05
CA VAL A 228 6.95 -2.16 -4.51
C VAL A 228 7.65 -3.29 -5.22
N HIS A 229 8.86 -3.67 -4.77
CA HIS A 229 9.59 -4.81 -5.31
C HIS A 229 8.81 -6.12 -5.14
N ALA A 230 8.18 -6.35 -3.96
CA ALA A 230 7.30 -7.50 -3.76
C ALA A 230 6.12 -7.53 -4.74
N LEU A 231 5.45 -6.41 -4.95
CA LEU A 231 4.33 -6.30 -5.91
C LEU A 231 4.78 -6.58 -7.36
N MET A 232 5.96 -6.10 -7.76
CA MET A 232 6.52 -6.38 -9.08
C MET A 232 6.85 -7.87 -9.24
N LEU A 233 7.49 -8.47 -8.25
CA LEU A 233 7.79 -9.91 -8.27
C LEU A 233 6.53 -10.77 -8.29
N LEU A 234 5.46 -10.36 -7.60
CA LEU A 234 4.18 -11.05 -7.66
C LEU A 234 3.57 -11.00 -9.07
N ALA A 235 3.63 -9.86 -9.75
CA ALA A 235 3.15 -9.78 -11.13
C ALA A 235 3.93 -10.69 -12.09
N ASP A 236 5.24 -10.83 -11.87
CA ASP A 236 6.15 -11.58 -12.74
C ASP A 236 6.14 -13.10 -12.44
N LYS A 237 6.01 -13.51 -11.17
CA LYS A 237 6.25 -14.88 -10.71
C LYS A 237 5.14 -15.48 -9.85
N GLY A 238 4.25 -14.64 -9.30
CA GLY A 238 3.17 -15.09 -8.44
C GLY A 238 2.15 -15.94 -9.18
N LYS A 239 1.42 -16.77 -8.45
CA LYS A 239 0.39 -17.65 -9.01
C LYS A 239 -0.92 -16.88 -9.17
N ALA A 240 -1.42 -16.81 -10.39
CA ALA A 240 -2.71 -16.19 -10.68
C ALA A 240 -3.85 -16.86 -9.88
N GLY A 241 -4.76 -16.06 -9.35
CA GLY A 241 -5.85 -16.48 -8.46
C GLY A 241 -5.45 -16.65 -7.01
N ASP A 242 -4.18 -16.50 -6.67
CA ASP A 242 -3.68 -16.72 -5.32
C ASP A 242 -3.63 -15.42 -4.49
N VAL A 243 -3.42 -15.57 -3.19
CA VAL A 243 -3.31 -14.49 -2.21
C VAL A 243 -1.97 -14.56 -1.50
N TYR A 244 -1.36 -13.40 -1.25
CA TYR A 244 -0.04 -13.30 -0.60
C TYR A 244 -0.03 -12.22 0.45
N ASN A 245 0.50 -12.53 1.62
CA ASN A 245 0.88 -11.52 2.61
C ASN A 245 2.19 -10.84 2.19
N ILE A 246 2.22 -9.51 2.27
CA ILE A 246 3.43 -8.70 2.10
C ILE A 246 3.67 -7.98 3.42
N SER A 247 4.63 -8.46 4.21
CA SER A 247 4.94 -7.97 5.55
C SER A 247 6.44 -7.86 5.74
N SER A 248 6.88 -6.98 6.64
CA SER A 248 8.26 -7.01 7.12
C SER A 248 8.52 -8.30 7.91
N GLU A 249 9.74 -8.81 7.82
CA GLU A 249 10.23 -9.88 8.69
C GLU A 249 10.65 -9.36 10.09
N HIS A 250 10.75 -8.04 10.25
CA HIS A 250 11.15 -7.37 11.48
C HIS A 250 9.97 -6.68 12.14
N ILE A 251 9.78 -6.95 13.42
CA ILE A 251 8.75 -6.33 14.25
C ILE A 251 9.41 -5.24 15.09
N TYR A 252 8.92 -4.03 14.99
CA TYR A 252 9.39 -2.88 15.77
C TYR A 252 8.34 -2.48 16.80
N GLN A 253 8.78 -2.21 18.04
CA GLN A 253 7.98 -1.44 18.98
C GLN A 253 8.04 0.03 18.56
N MET A 254 6.97 0.78 18.73
CA MET A 254 6.96 2.20 18.32
C MET A 254 8.02 3.02 19.06
N GLU A 255 8.33 2.67 20.30
CA GLU A 255 9.44 3.27 21.04
C GLU A 255 10.80 3.03 20.39
N ASP A 256 11.03 1.88 19.77
CA ASP A 256 12.29 1.59 19.06
C ASP A 256 12.45 2.47 17.82
N ILE A 257 11.34 2.74 17.11
CA ILE A 257 11.32 3.69 15.98
C ILE A 257 11.73 5.10 16.47
N VAL A 258 11.20 5.55 17.61
CA VAL A 258 11.59 6.85 18.18
C VAL A 258 13.08 6.88 18.52
N LYS A 259 13.63 5.83 19.16
CA LYS A 259 15.08 5.75 19.47
C LYS A 259 15.95 5.75 18.21
N MET A 260 15.53 5.10 17.13
CA MET A 260 16.23 5.14 15.84
C MET A 260 16.25 6.57 15.28
N ILE A 261 15.14 7.30 15.38
CA ILE A 261 15.05 8.70 14.96
C ILE A 261 15.96 9.57 15.81
N GLU A 262 15.94 9.43 17.15
CA GLU A 262 16.82 10.17 18.08
C GLU A 262 18.31 9.96 17.74
N LYS A 263 18.68 8.71 17.47
CA LYS A 263 20.04 8.38 17.03
C LYS A 263 20.41 9.08 15.73
N ALA A 264 19.47 9.16 14.77
CA ALA A 264 19.71 9.77 13.48
C ALA A 264 19.79 11.30 13.52
N ILE A 265 19.05 11.97 14.44
CA ILE A 265 19.11 13.43 14.61
C ILE A 265 20.13 13.88 15.69
N GLY A 266 20.68 12.94 16.48
CA GLY A 266 21.64 13.22 17.54
C GLY A 266 21.07 13.89 18.79
N HIS A 267 19.74 13.85 18.97
CA HIS A 267 19.04 14.47 20.10
C HIS A 267 17.92 13.56 20.63
N GLU A 268 17.73 13.55 21.95
CA GLU A 268 16.57 12.92 22.58
C GLU A 268 15.30 13.73 22.34
N LEU A 269 14.18 13.04 22.10
CA LEU A 269 12.86 13.64 21.93
C LEU A 269 12.02 13.39 23.17
N LYS A 270 11.65 14.42 23.90
CA LYS A 270 10.76 14.30 25.07
C LYS A 270 9.38 13.81 24.64
N ARG A 271 8.98 12.60 25.13
CA ARG A 271 7.67 12.01 24.83
C ARG A 271 6.55 12.82 25.48
N ASN A 272 5.63 13.29 24.68
CA ASN A 272 4.41 13.96 25.11
C ASN A 272 3.21 13.09 24.69
N ILE A 273 2.75 12.22 25.62
CA ILE A 273 1.66 11.29 25.36
C ILE A 273 0.33 12.04 25.29
N ASP A 274 -0.31 11.95 24.15
CA ASP A 274 -1.62 12.55 23.93
C ASP A 274 -2.70 11.45 23.95
N PRO A 275 -3.62 11.47 24.95
CA PRO A 275 -4.71 10.49 25.03
C PRO A 275 -5.60 10.45 23.78
N ALA A 276 -5.72 11.54 23.03
CA ALA A 276 -6.50 11.59 21.79
C ALA A 276 -5.89 10.75 20.65
N LEU A 277 -4.61 10.37 20.75
CA LEU A 277 -3.91 9.51 19.80
C LEU A 277 -3.94 8.02 20.20
N ILE A 278 -4.48 7.69 21.37
CA ILE A 278 -4.62 6.30 21.83
C ILE A 278 -5.92 5.74 21.26
N ARG A 279 -5.82 4.67 20.47
CA ARG A 279 -6.98 4.01 19.87
C ARG A 279 -7.49 2.90 20.76
N PRO A 280 -8.80 2.80 21.04
CA PRO A 280 -9.37 1.74 21.87
C PRO A 280 -9.23 0.33 21.26
N THR A 281 -9.05 0.25 19.96
CA THR A 281 -9.00 -1.00 19.17
C THR A 281 -7.65 -1.23 18.50
N ASP A 282 -6.56 -0.74 19.11
CA ASP A 282 -5.22 -1.00 18.56
C ASP A 282 -4.90 -2.50 18.70
N GLU A 283 -4.62 -3.14 17.59
CA GLU A 283 -4.08 -4.49 17.58
C GLU A 283 -2.70 -4.47 18.24
N ARG A 284 -2.45 -5.43 19.14
CA ARG A 284 -1.21 -5.50 19.92
C ARG A 284 0.02 -5.72 19.03
N ILE A 285 -0.12 -6.63 18.06
CA ILE A 285 0.93 -6.97 17.09
C ILE A 285 0.29 -7.12 15.72
N ILE A 286 0.88 -6.49 14.69
CA ILE A 286 0.46 -6.66 13.30
C ILE A 286 1.66 -7.17 12.50
N VAL A 287 1.64 -8.45 12.12
CA VAL A 287 2.67 -9.10 11.32
C VAL A 287 2.07 -10.22 10.47
N GLY A 288 2.50 -10.35 9.22
CA GLY A 288 2.11 -11.41 8.29
C GLY A 288 3.20 -12.45 8.12
N ASN A 289 2.83 -13.71 7.94
CA ASN A 289 3.74 -14.72 7.45
C ASN A 289 4.04 -14.48 5.97
N VAL A 290 5.31 -14.45 5.59
CA VAL A 290 5.76 -14.15 4.21
C VAL A 290 6.44 -15.33 3.50
N GLU A 291 6.39 -16.49 4.10
CA GLU A 291 7.09 -17.68 3.56
C GLU A 291 6.55 -18.09 2.18
N LYS A 292 5.23 -17.92 1.94
CA LYS A 292 4.62 -18.15 0.64
C LYS A 292 5.14 -17.17 -0.41
N LEU A 293 5.21 -15.88 -0.08
CA LEU A 293 5.77 -14.85 -0.96
C LEU A 293 7.23 -15.19 -1.32
N LYS A 294 8.05 -15.53 -0.33
CA LYS A 294 9.46 -15.88 -0.52
C LYS A 294 9.63 -17.14 -1.39
N ALA A 295 8.87 -18.17 -1.10
CA ALA A 295 8.94 -19.44 -1.84
C ALA A 295 8.57 -19.31 -3.31
N ASP A 296 7.50 -18.56 -3.61
CA ASP A 296 6.98 -18.45 -4.98
C ASP A 296 7.73 -17.40 -5.82
N THR A 297 8.30 -16.35 -5.20
CA THR A 297 8.89 -15.22 -5.92
C THR A 297 10.38 -15.03 -5.72
N GLY A 298 10.94 -15.56 -4.65
CA GLY A 298 12.30 -15.28 -4.22
C GLY A 298 12.47 -13.90 -3.56
N TRP A 299 11.38 -13.23 -3.17
CA TRP A 299 11.42 -11.93 -2.52
C TRP A 299 12.23 -11.96 -1.21
N LYS A 300 12.95 -10.89 -0.94
CA LYS A 300 13.67 -10.63 0.31
C LYS A 300 13.50 -9.17 0.67
N GLN A 301 13.40 -8.89 1.96
CA GLN A 301 13.50 -7.53 2.46
C GLN A 301 14.97 -7.09 2.44
N GLU A 302 15.27 -5.96 1.80
CA GLU A 302 16.64 -5.49 1.59
C GLU A 302 16.96 -4.20 2.35
N ILE A 303 15.94 -3.37 2.64
CA ILE A 303 16.14 -2.03 3.20
C ILE A 303 15.91 -2.04 4.71
N SER A 304 16.92 -1.62 5.47
CA SER A 304 16.80 -1.52 6.93
C SER A 304 15.92 -0.34 7.34
N MET A 305 15.35 -0.41 8.55
CA MET A 305 14.54 0.68 9.09
C MET A 305 15.40 1.93 9.36
N GLU A 306 16.65 1.76 9.72
CA GLU A 306 17.59 2.88 9.88
C GLU A 306 17.79 3.64 8.56
N GLN A 307 17.93 2.93 7.45
CA GLN A 307 18.03 3.55 6.13
C GLN A 307 16.73 4.27 5.78
N THR A 308 15.59 3.63 6.00
CA THR A 308 14.26 4.22 5.77
C THR A 308 14.08 5.51 6.55
N ILE A 309 14.42 5.52 7.84
CA ILE A 309 14.33 6.70 8.71
C ILE A 309 15.28 7.81 8.22
N SER A 310 16.51 7.47 7.85
CA SER A 310 17.48 8.43 7.31
C SER A 310 16.94 9.11 6.05
N ASP A 311 16.42 8.33 5.10
CA ASP A 311 15.85 8.83 3.84
C ASP A 311 14.60 9.70 4.10
N MET A 312 13.77 9.33 5.07
CA MET A 312 12.58 10.11 5.45
C MET A 312 12.96 11.45 6.11
N LEU A 313 13.96 11.47 6.99
CA LEU A 313 14.46 12.71 7.60
C LEU A 313 15.02 13.65 6.52
N GLU A 314 15.82 13.13 5.60
CA GLU A 314 16.34 13.91 4.47
C GLU A 314 15.21 14.45 3.59
N TYR A 315 14.22 13.61 3.28
CA TYR A 315 13.04 14.02 2.53
C TYR A 315 12.31 15.19 3.20
N TRP A 316 12.02 15.13 4.52
CA TRP A 316 11.31 16.19 5.23
C TRP A 316 12.15 17.46 5.44
N ARG A 317 13.48 17.37 5.45
CA ARG A 317 14.35 18.56 5.47
C ARG A 317 14.26 19.36 4.17
N ASN A 318 13.95 18.69 3.05
CA ASN A 318 13.90 19.27 1.70
C ASN A 318 12.48 19.62 1.22
N HIS A 319 11.43 19.22 1.97
CA HIS A 319 10.01 19.43 1.63
C HIS A 319 9.21 19.99 2.81
#